data_5c4dbdec5c696e414784cf35d02b703c
#
_entry.id   5c4dbdec5c696e414784cf35d02b703c
#
_cell.length_a   1.000
_cell.length_b   1.000
_cell.length_c   1.000
_cell.angle_alpha   90.00
_cell.angle_beta   90.00
_cell.angle_gamma   90.00
#
_symmetry.space_group_name_H-M   'P 1'
#
loop_
_entity.id
_entity.type
_entity.pdbx_description
1 polymer ?
#
loop_
_entity_poly.entity_id
_entity_poly.type
_entity_poly.pdbx_seq_one_letter_code
_entity_poly.pdbx_strand_id
1 'polypeptide(L)'
;MAADINFELGNVWGRTRDVMVYGLGKSGLDEWLAVAARSQDRVITPEQDVRAGWFYRSDQISFARVGVPAIWFKSGVDFVGREPGWGEARYAEWIANDYHQPSDEVDRLSFPRIRQVTGLGLDIVRELAAG
;
A
#
# COMPACT_ATOMS: atom_id res chain seq x y z
N MET A 1 2.98 -21.00 8.60
CA MET A 1 1.97 -19.96 8.93
C MET A 1 1.30 -19.49 7.66
N ALA A 2 0.00 -19.45 7.62
CA ALA A 2 -0.72 -18.84 6.51
C ALA A 2 -0.81 -17.33 6.73
N ALA A 3 -0.69 -16.54 5.66
CA ALA A 3 -0.79 -15.09 5.69
C ALA A 3 -1.41 -14.60 4.38
N ASP A 4 -2.12 -13.50 4.43
CA ASP A 4 -2.64 -12.81 3.26
C ASP A 4 -1.91 -11.49 3.07
N ILE A 5 -1.42 -11.25 1.86
CA ILE A 5 -0.76 -10.01 1.47
C ILE A 5 -1.57 -9.43 0.31
N ASN A 6 -2.33 -8.38 0.61
CA ASN A 6 -3.19 -7.75 -0.38
C ASN A 6 -2.47 -6.62 -1.13
N PHE A 7 -2.59 -6.63 -2.44
CA PHE A 7 -2.05 -5.61 -3.33
C PHE A 7 -3.17 -4.90 -4.06
N GLU A 8 -3.23 -3.60 -3.87
CA GLU A 8 -4.12 -2.74 -4.66
C GLU A 8 -3.34 -1.54 -5.19
N LEU A 9 -3.55 -1.23 -6.45
CA LEU A 9 -2.86 -0.13 -7.11
C LEU A 9 -3.58 1.19 -6.80
N GLY A 10 -2.91 2.08 -6.09
CA GLY A 10 -3.51 3.31 -5.61
C GLY A 10 -3.21 4.56 -6.42
N ASN A 11 -2.14 4.64 -7.20
CA ASN A 11 -1.83 5.84 -7.96
C ASN A 11 -0.98 5.56 -9.20
N VAL A 12 -0.76 6.58 -9.99
CA VAL A 12 -0.07 6.51 -11.29
C VAL A 12 1.11 7.51 -11.38
N TRP A 13 1.45 8.20 -10.28
CA TRP A 13 2.34 9.37 -10.33
C TRP A 13 3.81 9.08 -9.99
N GLY A 14 4.19 7.84 -9.74
CA GLY A 14 5.58 7.46 -9.55
C GLY A 14 5.93 6.97 -8.15
N ARG A 15 7.21 7.08 -7.80
CA ARG A 15 7.76 6.54 -6.55
C ARG A 15 7.45 7.43 -5.35
N THR A 16 7.30 6.80 -4.17
CA THR A 16 7.13 7.50 -2.90
C THR A 16 8.24 7.12 -1.91
N ARG A 17 8.49 8.01 -0.94
CA ARG A 17 9.41 7.76 0.18
C ARG A 17 8.71 7.03 1.32
N ASP A 18 7.41 6.90 1.27
CA ASP A 18 6.60 6.26 2.30
C ASP A 18 5.78 5.09 1.76
N VAL A 19 5.46 4.19 2.67
CA VAL A 19 4.53 3.06 2.45
C VAL A 19 3.37 3.26 3.40
N MET A 20 2.17 3.37 2.88
CA MET A 20 0.96 3.50 3.67
C MET A 20 0.40 2.11 3.99
N VAL A 21 0.08 1.88 5.26
CA VAL A 21 -0.51 0.63 5.73
C VAL A 21 -1.92 0.89 6.23
N TYR A 22 -2.87 0.12 5.72
CA TYR A 22 -4.24 0.11 6.21
C TYR A 22 -4.36 -0.88 7.38
N GLY A 23 -4.90 -0.41 8.50
CA GLY A 23 -5.04 -1.24 9.69
C GLY A 23 -3.71 -1.53 10.38
N LEU A 24 -2.81 -0.57 10.43
CA LEU A 24 -1.53 -0.69 11.15
C LEU A 24 -1.78 -1.15 12.60
N GLY A 25 -0.99 -2.13 13.06
CA GLY A 25 -1.12 -2.72 14.40
C GLY A 25 -2.07 -3.93 14.47
N LYS A 26 -2.70 -4.32 13.37
CA LYS A 26 -3.64 -5.45 13.35
C LYS A 26 -2.98 -6.82 13.17
N SER A 27 -1.73 -6.88 12.75
CA SER A 27 -0.99 -8.14 12.61
C SER A 27 0.52 -7.96 12.78
N GLY A 28 1.23 -9.06 13.09
CA GLY A 28 2.69 -9.08 13.15
C GLY A 28 3.38 -8.88 11.79
N LEU A 29 2.65 -8.91 10.70
CA LEU A 29 3.20 -8.65 9.36
C LEU A 29 3.70 -7.21 9.21
N ASP A 30 3.25 -6.29 10.04
CA ASP A 30 3.70 -4.89 10.04
C ASP A 30 5.21 -4.78 10.29
N GLU A 31 5.77 -5.61 11.17
CA GLU A 31 7.22 -5.62 11.45
C GLU A 31 8.02 -6.07 10.24
N TRP A 32 7.53 -7.07 9.51
CA TRP A 32 8.18 -7.60 8.30
C TRP A 32 8.12 -6.58 7.17
N LEU A 33 6.98 -5.90 7.04
CA LEU A 33 6.85 -4.78 6.10
C LEU A 33 7.80 -3.64 6.44
N ALA A 34 8.00 -3.35 7.72
CA ALA A 34 8.93 -2.31 8.17
C ALA A 34 10.39 -2.64 7.76
N VAL A 35 10.79 -3.90 7.87
CA VAL A 35 12.11 -4.35 7.40
C VAL A 35 12.24 -4.19 5.89
N ALA A 36 11.25 -4.64 5.13
CA ALA A 36 11.23 -4.52 3.69
C ALA A 36 11.24 -3.06 3.22
N ALA A 37 10.47 -2.19 3.87
CA ALA A 37 10.45 -0.77 3.55
C ALA A 37 11.82 -0.10 3.75
N ARG A 38 12.52 -0.45 4.83
CA ARG A 38 13.86 0.07 5.08
C ARG A 38 14.86 -0.34 3.99
N SER A 39 14.71 -1.54 3.41
CA SER A 39 15.57 -1.98 2.29
C SER A 39 15.39 -1.13 1.03
N GLN A 40 14.29 -0.40 0.93
CA GLN A 40 13.99 0.56 -0.14
C GLN A 40 14.19 2.02 0.28
N ASP A 41 14.81 2.28 1.44
CA ASP A 41 14.93 3.61 2.04
C ASP A 41 13.57 4.31 2.22
N ARG A 42 12.56 3.54 2.62
CA ARG A 42 11.19 4.03 2.79
C ARG A 42 10.76 3.89 4.24
N VAL A 43 9.81 4.74 4.65
CA VAL A 43 9.19 4.72 5.96
C VAL A 43 7.74 4.24 5.87
N ILE A 44 7.24 3.62 6.95
CA ILE A 44 5.84 3.23 7.04
C ILE A 44 5.04 4.38 7.64
N THR A 45 3.89 4.67 7.04
CA THR A 45 2.92 5.64 7.53
C THR A 45 1.54 4.98 7.67
N PRO A 46 0.75 5.36 8.69
CA PRO A 46 -0.62 4.89 8.80
C PRO A 46 -1.52 5.53 7.73
N GLU A 47 -2.67 4.92 7.52
CA GLU A 47 -3.72 5.55 6.72
C GLU A 47 -4.16 6.89 7.32
N GLN A 48 -4.44 7.87 6.46
CA GLN A 48 -4.78 9.21 6.91
C GLN A 48 -6.23 9.33 7.39
N ASP A 49 -7.13 8.58 6.77
CA ASP A 49 -8.56 8.60 7.13
C ASP A 49 -9.01 7.25 7.66
N VAL A 50 -8.75 7.02 8.94
CA VAL A 50 -9.16 5.79 9.64
C VAL A 50 -10.68 5.65 9.67
N ARG A 51 -11.43 6.77 9.67
CA ARG A 51 -12.89 6.77 9.72
C ARG A 51 -13.53 6.25 8.44
N ALA A 52 -12.83 6.34 7.31
CA ALA A 52 -13.31 5.80 6.04
C ALA A 52 -13.41 4.27 6.05
N GLY A 53 -12.74 3.59 7.00
CA GLY A 53 -12.82 2.14 7.16
C GLY A 53 -12.26 1.36 5.97
N TRP A 54 -11.25 1.87 5.31
CA TRP A 54 -10.68 1.25 4.11
C TRP A 54 -10.20 -0.18 4.35
N PHE A 55 -9.63 -0.47 5.52
CA PHE A 55 -9.21 -1.83 5.86
C PHE A 55 -10.34 -2.85 5.73
N TYR A 56 -11.57 -2.44 6.05
CA TYR A 56 -12.77 -3.30 6.03
C TYR A 56 -13.46 -3.34 4.66
N ARG A 57 -12.95 -2.61 3.67
CA ARG A 57 -13.52 -2.51 2.33
C ARG A 57 -12.72 -3.25 1.27
N SER A 58 -11.69 -3.99 1.68
CA SER A 58 -10.80 -4.68 0.77
C SER A 58 -10.74 -6.17 1.07
N ASP A 59 -10.14 -6.93 0.17
CA ASP A 59 -10.22 -8.40 0.17
C ASP A 59 -9.57 -9.06 1.38
N GLN A 60 -8.54 -8.44 1.97
CA GLN A 60 -7.85 -8.99 3.14
C GLN A 60 -8.75 -9.16 4.36
N ILE A 61 -9.89 -8.46 4.44
CA ILE A 61 -10.79 -8.57 5.59
C ILE A 61 -11.38 -9.97 5.73
N SER A 62 -11.61 -10.66 4.63
CA SER A 62 -12.13 -12.04 4.64
C SER A 62 -11.17 -12.98 5.34
N PHE A 63 -9.88 -12.82 5.14
CA PHE A 63 -8.84 -13.60 5.81
C PHE A 63 -8.67 -13.19 7.28
N ALA A 64 -8.67 -11.90 7.55
CA ALA A 64 -8.54 -11.38 8.91
C ALA A 64 -9.67 -11.86 9.83
N ARG A 65 -10.90 -11.95 9.32
CA ARG A 65 -12.08 -12.44 10.07
C ARG A 65 -11.96 -13.88 10.54
N VAL A 66 -11.20 -14.71 9.85
CA VAL A 66 -10.97 -16.11 10.22
C VAL A 66 -9.63 -16.33 10.92
N GLY A 67 -8.99 -15.26 11.38
CA GLY A 67 -7.75 -15.31 12.15
C GLY A 67 -6.48 -15.50 11.35
N VAL A 68 -6.53 -15.38 10.03
CA VAL A 68 -5.32 -15.38 9.19
C VAL A 68 -4.70 -14.00 9.22
N PRO A 69 -3.39 -13.86 9.57
CA PRO A 69 -2.72 -12.57 9.49
C PRO A 69 -2.83 -11.98 8.08
N ALA A 70 -3.31 -10.75 7.99
CA ALA A 70 -3.55 -10.10 6.72
C ALA A 70 -2.99 -8.69 6.74
N ILE A 71 -2.39 -8.27 5.63
CA ILE A 71 -1.83 -6.93 5.48
C ILE A 71 -2.25 -6.33 4.14
N TRP A 72 -2.64 -5.07 4.18
CA TRP A 72 -2.86 -4.26 2.99
C TRP A 72 -2.01 -3.01 3.06
N PHE A 73 -1.12 -2.86 2.10
CA PHE A 73 -0.26 -1.69 1.99
C PHE A 73 -0.19 -1.21 0.54
N LYS A 74 0.15 0.04 0.39
CA LYS A 74 0.40 0.68 -0.91
C LYS A 74 1.47 1.74 -0.78
N SER A 75 1.92 2.29 -1.90
CA SER A 75 2.75 3.50 -1.87
C SER A 75 1.98 4.63 -1.20
N GLY A 76 2.67 5.40 -0.38
CA GLY A 76 2.08 6.53 0.32
C GLY A 76 1.90 7.76 -0.57
N VAL A 77 2.06 8.92 0.02
CA VAL A 77 1.76 10.21 -0.61
C VAL A 77 2.96 11.16 -0.68
N ASP A 78 4.10 10.79 -0.10
CA ASP A 78 5.34 11.57 -0.17
C ASP A 78 6.12 11.20 -1.43
N PHE A 79 5.80 11.86 -2.54
CA PHE A 79 6.37 11.56 -3.85
C PHE A 79 7.78 12.12 -4.01
N VAL A 80 8.67 11.28 -4.54
CA VAL A 80 10.04 11.67 -4.87
C VAL A 80 10.02 12.79 -5.93
N GLY A 81 10.72 13.89 -5.64
CA GLY A 81 10.79 15.05 -6.56
C GLY A 81 9.58 15.98 -6.50
N ARG A 82 8.69 15.80 -5.55
CA ARG A 82 7.50 16.65 -5.35
C ARG A 82 7.54 17.33 -3.98
N GLU A 83 6.88 18.45 -3.86
CA GLU A 83 6.75 19.20 -2.61
C GLU A 83 5.78 18.50 -1.63
N PRO A 84 5.90 18.75 -0.31
CA PRO A 84 4.95 18.23 0.69
C PRO A 84 3.51 18.65 0.35
N GLY A 85 2.57 17.69 0.50
CA GLY A 85 1.16 17.94 0.20
C GLY A 85 0.75 17.72 -1.25
N TRP A 86 1.69 17.60 -2.17
CA TRP A 86 1.39 17.35 -3.58
C TRP A 86 0.66 16.02 -3.77
N GLY A 87 1.12 14.97 -3.09
CA GLY A 87 0.55 13.63 -3.21
C GLY A 87 -0.88 13.54 -2.69
N GLU A 88 -1.14 14.15 -1.54
CA GLU A 88 -2.49 14.20 -0.95
C GLU A 88 -3.47 14.91 -1.88
N ALA A 89 -3.06 16.03 -2.47
CA ALA A 89 -3.89 16.78 -3.40
C ALA A 89 -4.19 15.97 -4.67
N ARG A 90 -3.19 15.30 -5.23
CA ARG A 90 -3.38 14.45 -6.44
C ARG A 90 -4.26 13.26 -6.15
N TYR A 91 -4.10 12.63 -4.99
CA TYR A 91 -4.89 11.47 -4.60
C TYR A 91 -6.37 11.83 -4.42
N ALA A 92 -6.66 12.95 -3.77
CA ALA A 92 -8.03 13.45 -3.61
C ALA A 92 -8.69 13.75 -4.95
N GLU A 93 -7.96 14.38 -5.86
CA GLU A 93 -8.43 14.67 -7.22
C GLU A 93 -8.72 13.39 -8.01
N TRP A 94 -7.86 12.38 -7.90
CA TRP A 94 -8.05 11.09 -8.58
C TRP A 94 -9.28 10.34 -8.05
N ILE A 95 -9.50 10.31 -6.75
CA ILE A 95 -10.70 9.69 -6.16
C ILE A 95 -11.96 10.38 -6.65
N ALA A 96 -11.95 11.71 -6.76
CA ALA A 96 -13.10 12.48 -7.20
C ALA A 96 -13.43 12.27 -8.68
N ASN A 97 -12.42 12.11 -9.54
CA ASN A 97 -12.59 12.19 -10.99
C ASN A 97 -12.37 10.88 -11.75
N ASP A 98 -11.47 10.00 -11.28
CA ASP A 98 -11.00 8.84 -12.06
C ASP A 98 -11.29 7.49 -11.40
N TYR A 99 -11.33 7.42 -10.07
CA TYR A 99 -11.47 6.17 -9.33
C TYR A 99 -12.77 5.45 -9.69
N HIS A 100 -12.65 4.20 -10.18
CA HIS A 100 -13.75 3.40 -10.71
C HIS A 100 -14.53 4.10 -11.84
N GLN A 101 -13.85 4.94 -12.63
CA GLN A 101 -14.41 5.63 -13.79
C GLN A 101 -13.79 5.12 -15.10
N PRO A 102 -14.41 5.35 -16.26
CA PRO A 102 -13.86 4.94 -17.54
C PRO A 102 -12.47 5.52 -17.86
N SER A 103 -12.11 6.64 -17.25
CA SER A 103 -10.78 7.27 -17.39
C SER A 103 -9.66 6.55 -16.65
N ASP A 104 -9.97 5.55 -15.81
CA ASP A 104 -8.99 4.73 -15.10
C ASP A 104 -8.43 3.65 -16.02
N GLU A 105 -7.49 4.03 -16.87
CA GLU A 105 -6.93 3.21 -17.94
C GLU A 105 -5.47 2.82 -17.68
N VAL A 106 -5.01 1.74 -18.33
CA VAL A 106 -3.69 1.13 -18.12
C VAL A 106 -2.52 2.07 -18.47
N ASP A 107 -2.68 2.95 -19.44
CA ASP A 107 -1.66 3.92 -19.84
C ASP A 107 -1.35 4.97 -18.77
N ARG A 108 -2.20 5.10 -17.76
CA ARG A 108 -1.99 5.95 -16.59
C ARG A 108 -1.16 5.29 -15.49
N LEU A 109 -0.82 4.01 -15.62
CA LEU A 109 -0.07 3.27 -14.60
C LEU A 109 1.41 3.69 -14.56
N SER A 110 1.97 3.76 -13.36
CA SER A 110 3.40 3.95 -13.15
C SER A 110 4.07 2.60 -12.87
N PHE A 111 4.75 2.05 -13.87
CA PHE A 111 5.47 0.77 -13.71
C PHE A 111 6.59 0.82 -12.67
N PRO A 112 7.39 1.89 -12.54
CA PRO A 112 8.37 1.99 -11.46
C PRO A 112 7.75 1.89 -10.06
N ARG A 113 6.56 2.46 -9.87
CA ARG A 113 5.82 2.37 -8.61
C ARG A 113 5.29 0.97 -8.37
N ILE A 114 4.71 0.33 -9.38
CA ILE A 114 4.22 -1.05 -9.28
C ILE A 114 5.37 -1.98 -8.90
N ARG A 115 6.52 -1.85 -9.53
CA ARG A 115 7.73 -2.62 -9.19
C ARG A 115 8.15 -2.39 -7.73
N GLN A 116 8.12 -1.17 -7.25
CA GLN A 116 8.49 -0.84 -5.89
C GLN A 116 7.55 -1.51 -4.86
N VAL A 117 6.24 -1.45 -5.07
CA VAL A 117 5.25 -2.08 -4.19
C VAL A 117 5.34 -3.60 -4.26
N THR A 118 5.47 -4.16 -5.44
CA THR A 118 5.61 -5.61 -5.63
C THR A 118 6.86 -6.14 -4.95
N GLY A 119 7.96 -5.39 -4.99
CA GLY A 119 9.20 -5.74 -4.28
C GLY A 119 9.02 -5.88 -2.77
N LEU A 120 8.23 -5.00 -2.15
CA LEU A 120 7.90 -5.10 -0.72
C LEU A 120 7.18 -6.42 -0.40
N GLY A 121 6.17 -6.78 -1.19
CA GLY A 121 5.44 -8.02 -1.01
C GLY A 121 6.33 -9.26 -1.21
N LEU A 122 7.20 -9.23 -2.20
CA LEU A 122 8.14 -10.33 -2.44
C LEU A 122 9.10 -10.52 -1.25
N ASP A 123 9.61 -9.44 -0.68
CA ASP A 123 10.49 -9.51 0.49
C ASP A 123 9.77 -10.13 1.70
N ILE A 124 8.52 -9.75 1.94
CA ILE A 124 7.70 -10.35 3.02
C ILE A 124 7.52 -11.84 2.77
N VAL A 125 7.15 -12.24 1.56
CA VAL A 125 6.96 -13.67 1.19
C VAL A 125 8.25 -14.47 1.41
N ARG A 126 9.40 -13.95 1.02
CA ARG A 126 10.68 -14.59 1.23
C ARG A 126 11.00 -14.82 2.70
N GLU A 127 10.77 -13.83 3.54
CA GLU A 127 10.99 -13.93 4.98
C GLU A 127 10.04 -14.95 5.63
N LEU A 128 8.76 -14.92 5.26
CA LEU A 128 7.78 -15.90 5.75
C LEU A 128 8.15 -17.34 5.34
N ALA A 129 8.64 -17.53 4.13
CA ALA A 129 9.04 -18.84 3.63
C ALA A 129 10.34 -19.36 4.27
N ALA A 130 11.25 -18.48 4.68
CA ALA A 130 12.50 -18.81 5.37
C ALA A 130 12.31 -19.11 6.86
N GLY A 131 11.27 -18.58 7.46
CA GLY A 131 10.94 -18.74 8.88
C GLY A 131 9.99 -19.87 9.15
#